data_1abf8ab97d06a51663c6128e90afe182
#
_entry.id   1abf8ab97d06a51663c6128e90afe182
#
_cell.length_a   1.000
_cell.length_b   1.000
_cell.length_c   1.000
_cell.angle_alpha   90.00
_cell.angle_beta   90.00
_cell.angle_gamma   90.00
#
_symmetry.space_group_name_H-M   'P 1'
#
loop_
_entity.id
_entity.type
_entity.pdbx_description
1 polymer ?
#
loop_
_entity_poly.entity_id
_entity_poly.type
_entity_poly.pdbx_seq_one_letter_code
_entity_poly.pdbx_strand_id
1 'polypeptide(L)'
;MNKLICLGGLPRSGTTWLGTILSQNPRFYVTGPSPFVELLWRNYSLWDDPAYISDLQADDLGGMKIPYLRKLTNLYYNHLTNCNIIIDNRRAWQSTTNIQMFTQVFGVAPKIICPVRNVEEIISSYIKMFERNNL
;
A
#
# COMPACT_ATOMS: atom_id res chain seq x y z
N MET A 1 3.83 16.09 -4.45
CA MET A 1 3.43 14.72 -4.02
C MET A 1 4.41 14.25 -2.96
N ASN A 2 3.93 13.82 -1.81
CA ASN A 2 4.76 13.24 -0.76
C ASN A 2 5.45 11.97 -1.29
N LYS A 3 6.65 11.69 -0.79
CA LYS A 3 7.37 10.49 -1.20
C LYS A 3 6.75 9.27 -0.53
N LEU A 4 6.07 8.44 -1.30
CA LEU A 4 5.47 7.20 -0.83
C LEU A 4 6.48 6.04 -0.93
N ILE A 5 6.69 5.37 0.20
CA ILE A 5 7.49 4.15 0.33
C ILE A 5 6.55 3.06 0.84
N CYS A 6 6.58 1.91 0.24
CA CYS A 6 5.74 0.78 0.60
C CYS A 6 6.49 -0.13 1.58
N LEU A 7 5.88 -0.44 2.72
CA LEU A 7 6.42 -1.41 3.67
C LEU A 7 5.59 -2.70 3.55
N GLY A 8 6.21 -3.73 3.01
CA GLY A 8 5.62 -5.05 2.82
C GLY A 8 6.43 -6.12 3.54
N GLY A 9 5.99 -7.36 3.45
CA GLY A 9 6.69 -8.50 4.02
C GLY A 9 5.74 -9.62 4.42
N LEU A 10 6.28 -10.79 4.67
CA LEU A 10 5.51 -11.89 5.20
C LEU A 10 4.95 -11.55 6.58
N PRO A 11 3.80 -12.09 6.96
CA PRO A 11 3.33 -12.00 8.34
C PRO A 11 4.42 -12.51 9.29
N ARG A 12 4.56 -11.88 10.45
CA ARG A 12 5.57 -12.23 11.47
C ARG A 12 7.03 -11.99 11.03
N SER A 13 7.28 -11.32 9.91
CA SER A 13 8.64 -10.93 9.48
C SER A 13 9.19 -9.70 10.21
N GLY A 14 8.37 -9.02 11.02
CA GLY A 14 8.81 -7.86 11.80
C GLY A 14 8.44 -6.50 11.18
N THR A 15 7.51 -6.45 10.24
CA THR A 15 7.05 -5.18 9.63
C THR A 15 6.55 -4.17 10.64
N THR A 16 5.78 -4.60 11.65
CA THR A 16 5.28 -3.73 12.73
C THR A 16 6.42 -3.15 13.56
N TRP A 17 7.40 -3.98 13.94
CA TRP A 17 8.57 -3.54 14.70
C TRP A 17 9.42 -2.56 13.91
N LEU A 18 9.71 -2.87 12.63
CA LEU A 18 10.44 -1.97 11.75
C LEU A 18 9.68 -0.64 11.57
N GLY A 19 8.35 -0.70 11.40
CA GLY A 19 7.51 0.50 11.32
C GLY A 19 7.65 1.38 12.56
N THR A 20 7.66 0.79 13.76
CA THR A 20 7.86 1.51 15.02
C THR A 20 9.24 2.18 15.09
N ILE A 21 10.30 1.51 14.63
CA ILE A 21 11.64 2.11 14.57
C ILE A 21 11.66 3.28 13.60
N LEU A 22 11.13 3.09 12.39
CA LEU A 22 11.11 4.13 11.37
C LEU A 22 10.30 5.37 11.80
N SER A 23 9.22 5.17 12.56
CA SER A 23 8.37 6.25 13.08
C SER A 23 9.06 7.14 14.12
N GLN A 24 10.20 6.72 14.68
CA GLN A 24 11.00 7.57 15.58
C GLN A 24 11.67 8.74 14.84
N ASN A 25 11.80 8.66 13.53
CA ASN A 25 12.30 9.78 12.75
C ASN A 25 11.15 10.75 12.41
N PRO A 26 11.21 12.01 12.86
CA PRO A 26 10.12 12.98 12.66
C PRO A 26 9.86 13.35 11.20
N ARG A 27 10.75 12.98 10.29
CA ARG A 27 10.58 13.18 8.84
C ARG A 27 9.66 12.15 8.20
N PHE A 28 9.38 11.05 8.89
CA PHE A 28 8.59 9.93 8.39
C PHE A 28 7.22 9.88 9.06
N TYR A 29 6.22 9.64 8.26
CA TYR A 29 4.94 9.17 8.74
C TYR A 29 4.78 7.71 8.37
N VAL A 30 4.70 6.83 9.35
CA VAL A 30 4.52 5.40 9.13
C VAL A 30 3.07 5.06 9.47
N THR A 31 2.33 4.52 8.50
CA THR A 31 0.97 4.07 8.77
C THR A 31 0.99 2.80 9.63
N GLY A 32 -0.09 2.59 10.41
CA GLY A 32 -0.46 1.25 10.84
C GLY A 32 -0.82 0.37 9.64
N PRO A 33 -1.50 -0.78 9.84
CA PRO A 33 -2.04 -1.56 8.72
C PRO A 33 -2.98 -0.69 7.89
N SER A 34 -2.54 -0.31 6.69
CA SER A 34 -3.26 0.62 5.82
C SER A 34 -4.11 -0.12 4.79
N PRO A 35 -5.39 0.25 4.61
CA PRO A 35 -6.23 -0.30 3.54
C PRO A 35 -6.00 0.38 2.19
N PHE A 36 -5.06 1.33 2.09
CA PHE A 36 -4.97 2.23 0.94
C PHE A 36 -4.71 1.51 -0.37
N VAL A 37 -3.81 0.51 -0.38
CA VAL A 37 -3.51 -0.24 -1.61
C VAL A 37 -4.73 -0.97 -2.17
N GLU A 38 -5.58 -1.53 -1.30
CA GLU A 38 -6.83 -2.17 -1.70
C GLU A 38 -7.84 -1.16 -2.22
N LEU A 39 -7.92 -0.01 -1.57
CA LEU A 39 -8.76 1.10 -2.03
C LEU A 39 -8.31 1.60 -3.40
N LEU A 40 -7.02 1.81 -3.58
CA LEU A 40 -6.43 2.25 -4.84
C LEU A 40 -6.67 1.20 -5.95
N TRP A 41 -6.46 -0.07 -5.65
CA TRP A 41 -6.68 -1.17 -6.59
C TRP A 41 -8.15 -1.27 -7.04
N ARG A 42 -9.10 -1.19 -6.12
CA ARG A 42 -10.52 -1.22 -6.44
C ARG A 42 -10.92 -0.05 -7.34
N ASN A 43 -10.47 1.15 -7.00
CA ASN A 43 -10.73 2.31 -7.83
C ASN A 43 -10.05 2.17 -9.21
N TYR A 44 -8.81 1.70 -9.26
CA TYR A 44 -8.09 1.45 -10.52
C TYR A 44 -8.84 0.48 -11.43
N SER A 45 -9.35 -0.63 -10.88
CA SER A 45 -10.05 -1.69 -11.62
C SER A 45 -11.41 -1.25 -12.15
N LEU A 46 -12.14 -0.37 -11.43
CA LEU A 46 -13.44 0.13 -11.87
C LEU A 46 -13.37 0.90 -13.20
N TRP A 47 -12.24 1.55 -13.51
CA TRP A 47 -12.08 2.28 -14.76
C TRP A 47 -11.96 1.37 -15.99
N ASP A 48 -11.63 0.10 -15.80
CA ASP A 48 -11.51 -0.90 -16.86
C ASP A 48 -12.69 -1.90 -16.82
N ASP A 49 -13.67 -1.69 -15.94
CA ASP A 49 -14.83 -2.56 -15.82
C ASP A 49 -15.75 -2.37 -17.04
N PRO A 50 -16.06 -3.45 -17.79
CA PRO A 50 -16.96 -3.37 -18.93
C PRO A 50 -18.33 -2.75 -18.64
N ALA A 51 -18.80 -2.84 -17.40
CA ALA A 51 -20.07 -2.25 -16.99
C ALA A 51 -20.07 -0.71 -17.04
N TYR A 52 -18.91 -0.06 -16.92
CA TYR A 52 -18.81 1.40 -16.83
C TYR A 52 -18.02 2.03 -17.98
N ILE A 53 -17.28 1.23 -18.76
CA ILE A 53 -16.34 1.76 -19.76
C ILE A 53 -17.06 2.58 -20.86
N SER A 54 -18.26 2.17 -21.26
CA SER A 54 -19.07 2.86 -22.25
C SER A 54 -19.53 4.24 -21.75
N ASP A 55 -19.93 4.34 -20.49
CA ASP A 55 -20.40 5.58 -19.89
C ASP A 55 -19.24 6.56 -19.69
N LEU A 56 -18.09 6.05 -19.23
CA LEU A 56 -16.86 6.84 -19.08
C LEU A 56 -16.37 7.40 -20.43
N GLN A 57 -16.55 6.65 -21.51
CA GLN A 57 -16.22 7.12 -22.88
C GLN A 57 -17.23 8.15 -23.39
N ALA A 58 -18.51 7.96 -23.15
CA ALA A 58 -19.56 8.89 -23.55
C ALA A 58 -19.38 10.28 -22.89
N ASP A 59 -18.91 10.30 -21.65
CA ASP A 59 -18.65 11.52 -20.87
C ASP A 59 -17.24 12.10 -21.08
N ASP A 60 -16.46 11.55 -22.01
CA ASP A 60 -15.04 11.92 -22.26
C ASP A 60 -14.14 11.84 -21.01
N LEU A 61 -14.45 10.93 -20.11
CA LEU A 61 -13.72 10.74 -18.85
C LEU A 61 -12.58 9.72 -18.95
N GLY A 62 -12.40 9.03 -20.06
CA GLY A 62 -11.40 7.97 -20.24
C GLY A 62 -9.98 8.40 -19.89
N GLY A 63 -9.61 9.65 -20.19
CA GLY A 63 -8.31 10.23 -19.83
C GLY A 63 -8.14 10.59 -18.34
N MET A 64 -9.20 10.55 -17.55
CA MET A 64 -9.19 11.01 -16.15
C MET A 64 -8.73 9.93 -15.16
N LYS A 65 -8.62 8.67 -15.57
CA LYS A 65 -8.21 7.55 -14.69
C LYS A 65 -6.97 7.88 -13.87
N ILE A 66 -5.87 8.20 -14.52
CA ILE A 66 -4.60 8.45 -13.83
C ILE A 66 -4.60 9.74 -13.00
N PRO A 67 -5.08 10.90 -13.51
CA PRO A 67 -5.24 12.09 -12.69
C PRO A 67 -6.11 11.88 -11.46
N TYR A 68 -7.22 11.16 -11.58
CA TYR A 68 -8.12 10.84 -10.48
C TYR A 68 -7.41 10.02 -9.39
N LEU A 69 -6.72 8.93 -9.76
CA LEU A 69 -6.03 8.05 -8.82
C LEU A 69 -4.87 8.76 -8.10
N ARG A 70 -4.17 9.65 -8.79
CA ARG A 70 -3.15 10.52 -8.17
C ARG A 70 -3.75 11.50 -7.18
N LYS A 71 -4.89 12.11 -7.50
CA LYS A 71 -5.62 13.00 -6.57
C LYS A 71 -6.14 12.23 -5.35
N LEU A 72 -6.70 11.04 -5.55
CA LEU A 72 -7.15 10.16 -4.48
C LEU A 72 -6.00 9.84 -3.51
N THR A 73 -4.82 9.49 -4.04
CA THR A 73 -3.63 9.21 -3.24
C THR A 73 -3.21 10.44 -2.42
N ASN A 74 -3.14 11.60 -3.06
CA ASN A 74 -2.76 12.83 -2.37
C ASN A 74 -3.79 13.22 -1.29
N LEU A 75 -5.08 13.10 -1.58
CA LEU A 75 -6.15 13.40 -0.62
C LEU A 75 -6.04 12.47 0.60
N TYR A 76 -5.85 11.17 0.38
CA TYR A 76 -5.74 10.19 1.46
C TYR A 76 -4.58 10.50 2.40
N TYR A 77 -3.39 10.69 1.87
CA TYR A 77 -2.20 10.89 2.72
C TYR A 77 -2.10 12.31 3.28
N ASN A 78 -2.51 13.34 2.56
CA ASN A 78 -2.51 14.70 3.08
C ASN A 78 -3.50 14.90 4.24
N HIS A 79 -4.56 14.08 4.29
CA HIS A 79 -5.47 14.05 5.44
C HIS A 79 -4.79 13.46 6.70
N LEU A 80 -3.88 12.50 6.51
CA LEU A 80 -3.23 11.80 7.62
C LEU A 80 -2.02 12.55 8.17
N THR A 81 -1.28 13.25 7.34
CA THR A 81 0.00 13.85 7.74
C THR A 81 0.47 14.96 6.81
N ASN A 82 1.28 15.86 7.39
CA ASN A 82 2.05 16.86 6.65
C ASN A 82 3.50 16.42 6.37
N CYS A 83 3.90 15.21 6.76
CA CYS A 83 5.24 14.70 6.48
C CYS A 83 5.48 14.50 4.99
N ASN A 84 6.69 14.85 4.53
CA ASN A 84 7.06 14.69 3.13
C ASN A 84 7.35 13.24 2.70
N ILE A 85 7.61 12.36 3.68
CA ILE A 85 7.91 10.95 3.44
C ILE A 85 6.88 10.11 4.18
N ILE A 86 6.15 9.30 3.44
CA ILE A 86 5.13 8.40 3.95
C ILE A 86 5.59 6.98 3.73
N ILE A 87 5.51 6.16 4.77
CA ILE A 87 5.79 4.73 4.71
C ILE A 87 4.48 4.00 4.97
N ASP A 88 3.89 3.47 3.92
CA ASP A 88 2.60 2.77 4.00
C ASP A 88 2.81 1.29 4.26
N ASN A 89 2.30 0.82 5.39
CA ASN A 89 2.49 -0.54 5.87
C ASN A 89 1.34 -1.45 5.43
N ARG A 90 1.56 -2.20 4.35
CA ARG A 90 0.61 -3.21 3.87
C ARG A 90 1.30 -4.31 3.06
N ARG A 91 1.05 -5.56 3.39
CA ARG A 91 1.60 -6.72 2.65
C ARG A 91 1.27 -6.72 1.16
N ALA A 92 0.07 -6.27 0.82
CA ALA A 92 -0.40 -6.25 -0.55
C ALA A 92 0.47 -5.42 -1.51
N TRP A 93 1.31 -4.49 -1.01
CA TRP A 93 2.24 -3.73 -1.83
C TRP A 93 3.25 -4.58 -2.61
N GLN A 94 3.59 -5.76 -2.11
CA GLN A 94 4.56 -6.66 -2.75
C GLN A 94 3.96 -7.56 -3.85
N SER A 95 2.64 -7.52 -4.09
CA SER A 95 2.05 -8.29 -5.18
C SER A 95 2.40 -7.67 -6.53
N THR A 96 2.67 -8.52 -7.53
CA THR A 96 2.99 -8.09 -8.89
C THR A 96 1.92 -7.15 -9.45
N THR A 97 0.66 -7.46 -9.21
CA THR A 97 -0.49 -6.65 -9.67
C THR A 97 -0.46 -5.24 -9.10
N ASN A 98 -0.19 -5.09 -7.80
CA ASN A 98 -0.12 -3.77 -7.16
C ASN A 98 1.13 -2.99 -7.57
N ILE A 99 2.25 -3.66 -7.83
CA ILE A 99 3.46 -3.04 -8.37
C ILE A 99 3.20 -2.49 -9.77
N GLN A 100 2.52 -3.26 -10.63
CA GLN A 100 2.14 -2.84 -11.98
C GLN A 100 1.18 -1.65 -11.94
N MET A 101 0.11 -1.74 -11.14
CA MET A 101 -0.83 -0.64 -10.94
C MET A 101 -0.11 0.62 -10.48
N PHE A 102 0.74 0.53 -9.46
CA PHE A 102 1.49 1.67 -8.95
C PHE A 102 2.36 2.30 -10.05
N THR A 103 3.06 1.46 -10.83
CA THR A 103 3.91 1.92 -11.91
C THR A 103 3.10 2.65 -12.99
N GLN A 104 1.92 2.15 -13.34
CA GLN A 104 1.03 2.81 -14.31
C GLN A 104 0.48 4.13 -13.78
N VAL A 105 0.07 4.17 -12.51
CA VAL A 105 -0.50 5.39 -11.90
C VAL A 105 0.57 6.47 -11.73
N PHE A 106 1.76 6.12 -11.25
CA PHE A 106 2.77 7.13 -10.88
C PHE A 106 3.92 7.28 -11.87
N GLY A 107 4.03 6.41 -12.88
CA GLY A 107 5.08 6.46 -13.90
C GLY A 107 6.45 5.98 -13.40
N VAL A 108 6.53 5.46 -12.18
CA VAL A 108 7.75 4.93 -11.55
C VAL A 108 7.43 3.70 -10.72
N ALA A 109 8.37 2.77 -10.63
CA ALA A 109 8.22 1.61 -9.76
C ALA A 109 8.15 2.01 -8.27
N PRO A 110 7.33 1.34 -7.45
CA PRO A 110 7.28 1.62 -6.03
C PRO A 110 8.60 1.27 -5.35
N LYS A 111 8.99 2.07 -4.35
CA LYS A 111 10.06 1.71 -3.43
C LYS A 111 9.48 0.85 -2.33
N ILE A 112 9.94 -0.39 -2.25
CA ILE A 112 9.40 -1.36 -1.28
C ILE A 112 10.49 -1.72 -0.28
N ILE A 113 10.18 -1.58 1.00
CA ILE A 113 10.96 -2.13 2.11
C ILE A 113 10.31 -3.45 2.50
N CYS A 114 11.09 -4.54 2.47
CA CYS A 114 10.58 -5.86 2.80
C CYS A 114 11.52 -6.52 3.82
N PRO A 115 11.13 -6.59 5.12
CA PRO A 115 11.88 -7.34 6.10
C PRO A 115 11.92 -8.83 5.74
N VAL A 116 13.11 -9.40 5.74
CA VAL A 116 13.33 -10.84 5.50
C VAL A 116 13.63 -11.51 6.83
N ARG A 117 12.98 -12.63 7.08
CA ARG A 117 13.17 -13.44 8.28
C ARG A 117 13.21 -14.92 7.91
N ASN A 118 13.95 -15.73 8.68
CA ASN A 118 13.97 -17.16 8.49
C ASN A 118 12.55 -17.74 8.62
N VAL A 119 12.18 -18.65 7.71
CA VAL A 119 10.84 -19.25 7.67
C VAL A 119 10.53 -20.04 8.95
N GLU A 120 11.51 -20.74 9.51
CA GLU A 120 11.35 -21.49 10.77
C GLU A 120 10.99 -20.56 11.93
N GLU A 121 11.61 -19.39 12.00
CA GLU A 121 11.28 -18.37 13.01
C GLU A 121 9.89 -17.77 12.81
N ILE A 122 9.47 -17.60 11.56
CA ILE A 122 8.11 -17.15 11.22
C ILE A 122 7.09 -18.18 11.70
N ILE A 123 7.31 -19.47 11.39
CA ILE A 123 6.43 -20.58 11.80
C ILE A 123 6.37 -20.66 13.33
N SER A 124 7.53 -20.64 14.00
CA SER A 124 7.59 -20.65 15.47
C SER A 124 6.82 -19.49 16.10
N SER A 125 6.90 -18.30 15.48
CA SER A 125 6.15 -17.13 15.93
C SER A 125 4.64 -17.29 15.74
N TYR A 126 4.20 -17.99 14.70
CA TYR A 126 2.78 -18.32 14.49
C TYR A 126 2.28 -19.31 15.53
N ILE A 127 3.01 -20.41 15.77
CA ILE A 127 2.66 -21.42 16.77
C ILE A 127 2.45 -20.74 18.13
N LYS A 128 3.42 -19.94 18.59
CA LYS A 128 3.32 -19.20 19.85
C LYS A 128 2.11 -18.25 19.90
N MET A 129 1.74 -17.67 18.77
CA MET A 129 0.56 -16.80 18.70
C MET A 129 -0.73 -17.59 18.84
N PHE A 130 -0.85 -18.74 18.18
CA PHE A 130 -2.03 -19.61 18.28
C PHE A 130 -2.18 -20.20 19.70
N GLU A 131 -1.10 -20.70 20.29
CA GLU A 131 -1.09 -21.18 21.67
C GLU A 131 -1.56 -20.10 22.67
N ARG A 132 -1.09 -18.87 22.50
CA ARG A 132 -1.48 -17.74 23.37
C ARG A 132 -2.96 -17.37 23.23
N ASN A 133 -3.54 -17.54 22.04
CA ASN A 133 -4.92 -17.19 21.75
C ASN A 133 -5.89 -18.37 21.94
N ASN A 134 -5.42 -19.52 22.42
CA ASN A 134 -6.19 -20.76 22.58
C ASN A 134 -6.89 -21.20 21.28
N LEU A 135 -6.23 -21.04 20.14
CA LEU A 135 -6.69 -21.45 18.81
C LEU A 135 -5.96 -22.70 18.34
#